data_1f8154c207ffe9707b68b3ba78620b20
#
_entry.id   1f8154c207ffe9707b68b3ba78620b20
#
_cell.length_a   1.000
_cell.length_b   1.000
_cell.length_c   1.000
_cell.angle_alpha   90.00
_cell.angle_beta   90.00
_cell.angle_gamma   90.00
#
_symmetry.space_group_name_H-M   'P 1'
#
loop_
_entity.id
_entity.type
_entity.pdbx_description
1 polymer ?
#
loop_
_entity_poly.entity_id
_entity_poly.type
_entity_poly.pdbx_seq_one_letter_code
_entity_poly.pdbx_strand_id
1 'polypeptide(L)'
;MPSKVTPKSLSNDPLIAMPKSLESFINKDLFSINAKIDLETNGSLALGTLLISEDFGESFKKCPNEDISAKENVKLAMLKDHALSSGIYGILLAGEINLKGVHVSAVKKAFMQNLIINTKE
;
A
#
# COMPACT_ATOMS: atom_id res chain seq x y z
N MET A 1 10.17 -29.77 -14.56
CA MET A 1 10.19 -29.51 -14.28
C MET A 1 10.29 -29.04 -14.51
N PRO A 2 10.15 -28.92 -14.25
CA PRO A 2 10.07 -28.33 -13.95
C PRO A 2 10.01 -27.76 -13.77
N SER A 3 9.90 -27.65 -13.48
CA SER A 3 9.86 -27.08 -12.88
C SER A 3 9.75 -26.59 -12.69
N LYS A 4 9.58 -26.56 -12.48
CA LYS A 4 9.44 -26.12 -11.87
C LYS A 4 9.24 -25.71 -11.48
N VAL A 5 9.22 -25.89 -11.36
CA VAL A 5 8.96 -25.54 -10.61
C VAL A 5 8.63 -25.11 -10.38
N THR A 6 8.40 -25.14 -10.13
CA THR A 6 8.06 -24.80 -9.51
C THR A 6 7.81 -24.39 -9.23
N PRO A 7 7.83 -24.35 -9.23
CA PRO A 7 7.39 -23.94 -8.56
C PRO A 7 6.82 -23.70 -8.49
N LYS A 8 6.59 -23.83 -8.06
CA LYS A 8 6.01 -23.79 -7.58
C LYS A 8 5.66 -23.55 -7.23
N SER A 9 5.59 -23.70 -7.00
CA SER A 9 5.18 -23.64 -6.36
C SER A 9 4.91 -23.30 -5.88
N LEU A 10 5.00 -23.06 -5.62
CA LEU A 10 4.59 -22.79 -4.99
C LEU A 10 3.88 -22.68 -4.87
N SER A 11 3.61 -22.67 -4.85
CA SER A 11 2.83 -22.63 -4.63
C SER A 11 1.80 -22.83 -4.67
N ASN A 12 1.27 -23.44 -4.47
CA ASN A 12 0.24 -23.76 -4.45
C ASN A 12 -0.54 -23.82 -3.47
N ASP A 13 -0.45 -23.38 -2.79
CA ASP A 13 -0.74 -23.13 -1.70
C ASP A 13 -1.72 -22.14 -1.76
N PRO A 14 -2.56 -22.08 -0.92
CA PRO A 14 -3.61 -21.17 -0.84
C PRO A 14 -3.19 -19.84 -0.83
N LEU A 15 -2.21 -19.63 -0.23
CA LEU A 15 -1.79 -18.35 -0.13
C LEU A 15 -1.72 -17.88 -1.43
N ILE A 16 -1.66 -18.72 -2.18
CA ILE A 16 -1.61 -18.39 -3.38
C ILE A 16 -2.60 -17.59 -3.82
N ALA A 17 -3.61 -17.87 -3.47
CA ALA A 17 -4.67 -17.14 -3.91
C ALA A 17 -4.40 -15.74 -3.78
N MET A 18 -3.40 -15.47 -3.22
CA MET A 18 -3.30 -14.35 -2.95
C MET A 18 -2.70 -13.53 -3.57
N PRO A 19 -2.13 -13.17 -3.38
CA PRO A 19 -2.00 -11.95 -3.51
C PRO A 19 -1.35 -11.56 -4.66
N LYS A 20 -1.52 -10.45 -5.02
CA LYS A 20 -0.90 -9.81 -6.03
C LYS A 20 0.50 -9.55 -5.64
N SER A 21 1.38 -9.57 -6.57
CA SER A 21 2.77 -9.22 -6.30
C SER A 21 2.88 -7.70 -6.26
N LEU A 22 3.99 -7.21 -5.75
CA LEU A 22 4.24 -5.80 -5.67
C LEU A 22 4.16 -5.18 -7.06
N GLU A 23 4.60 -5.87 -8.10
CA GLU A 23 4.60 -5.37 -9.46
C GLU A 23 3.21 -5.07 -9.99
N SER A 24 2.18 -5.70 -9.44
CA SER A 24 0.83 -5.44 -9.92
C SER A 24 0.30 -4.13 -9.37
N PHE A 25 0.93 -3.58 -8.34
CA PHE A 25 0.49 -2.34 -7.74
C PHE A 25 1.36 -1.16 -8.17
N ILE A 26 2.65 -1.34 -8.39
CA ILE A 26 3.55 -0.24 -8.66
C ILE A 26 3.94 -0.16 -10.11
N ASN A 27 3.60 0.94 -10.77
CA ASN A 27 4.05 1.21 -12.12
C ASN A 27 5.37 1.95 -12.09
N LYS A 28 5.57 2.81 -11.09
CA LYS A 28 6.79 3.60 -11.00
C LYS A 28 7.10 3.90 -9.54
N ASP A 29 8.28 3.52 -9.10
CA ASP A 29 8.73 3.76 -7.73
C ASP A 29 9.75 4.89 -7.77
N LEU A 30 9.37 6.08 -7.37
CA LEU A 30 10.25 7.23 -7.37
C LEU A 30 10.85 7.50 -5.99
N PHE A 31 10.16 7.13 -4.93
CA PHE A 31 10.70 7.35 -3.59
C PHE A 31 10.02 6.44 -2.58
N SER A 32 10.78 5.60 -1.94
CA SER A 32 10.29 4.67 -0.93
C SER A 32 11.15 4.78 0.32
N ILE A 33 10.52 4.55 1.47
CA ILE A 33 11.23 4.57 2.74
C ILE A 33 10.72 3.44 3.60
N ASN A 34 11.33 3.22 4.73
CA ASN A 34 10.81 2.31 5.73
C ASN A 34 10.15 3.19 6.80
N ALA A 35 8.97 2.81 7.23
CA ALA A 35 8.23 3.61 8.18
C ALA A 35 7.46 2.72 9.14
N LYS A 36 7.09 3.30 10.28
CA LYS A 36 6.35 2.57 11.30
C LYS A 36 4.92 2.44 10.86
N ILE A 37 4.39 1.22 10.88
CA ILE A 37 3.00 0.95 10.53
C ILE A 37 2.27 0.52 11.79
N ASP A 38 1.18 1.22 12.10
CA ASP A 38 0.36 0.91 13.24
C ASP A 38 -0.90 0.22 12.73
N LEU A 39 -1.12 -1.03 13.12
CA LEU A 39 -2.25 -1.79 12.63
C LEU A 39 -3.53 -1.47 13.40
N GLU A 40 -3.41 -0.88 14.56
CA GLU A 40 -4.55 -0.55 15.39
C GLU A 40 -5.42 -1.80 15.59
N THR A 41 -6.67 -1.78 15.19
CA THR A 41 -7.56 -2.93 15.37
C THR A 41 -7.69 -3.74 14.10
N ASN A 42 -6.92 -3.42 13.06
CA ASN A 42 -7.09 -4.10 11.79
C ASN A 42 -6.43 -5.48 11.73
N GLY A 43 -5.53 -5.77 12.64
CA GLY A 43 -4.89 -7.07 12.69
C GLY A 43 -3.77 -7.24 11.71
N SER A 44 -3.99 -7.03 10.46
CA SER A 44 -2.94 -7.12 9.45
C SER A 44 -3.34 -6.28 8.25
N LEU A 45 -2.37 -5.87 7.47
CA LEU A 45 -2.61 -5.10 6.25
C LEU A 45 -1.88 -5.77 5.10
N ALA A 46 -2.55 -5.83 3.98
CA ALA A 46 -1.99 -6.48 2.80
C ALA A 46 -1.09 -5.53 2.02
N LEU A 47 -0.16 -6.10 1.28
CA LEU A 47 0.62 -5.41 0.29
C LEU A 47 -0.33 -4.59 -0.60
N GLY A 48 -0.03 -3.38 -0.86
CA GLY A 48 -0.84 -2.50 -1.71
C GLY A 48 -1.85 -1.66 -0.96
N THR A 49 -1.91 -1.78 0.36
CA THR A 49 -2.85 -0.97 1.15
C THR A 49 -2.45 0.49 1.09
N LEU A 50 -3.41 1.37 0.85
CA LEU A 50 -3.17 2.81 0.93
C LEU A 50 -3.10 3.22 2.39
N LEU A 51 -2.05 3.92 2.75
CA LEU A 51 -1.80 4.32 4.13
C LEU A 51 -1.90 5.83 4.30
N ILE A 52 -2.16 6.25 5.51
CA ILE A 52 -2.20 7.66 5.85
C ILE A 52 -1.43 7.90 7.14
N SER A 53 -0.71 9.00 7.20
CA SER A 53 -0.06 9.45 8.42
C SER A 53 -0.66 10.79 8.81
N GLU A 54 -1.00 10.94 10.08
CA GLU A 54 -1.54 12.20 10.58
C GLU A 54 -0.56 12.83 11.59
N ASP A 55 0.67 12.29 11.67
CA ASP A 55 1.70 12.75 12.59
C ASP A 55 3.00 13.09 11.85
N PHE A 56 2.84 13.70 10.68
CA PHE A 56 3.96 14.15 9.87
C PHE A 56 4.89 13.02 9.41
N GLY A 57 4.33 11.85 9.21
CA GLY A 57 5.10 10.73 8.68
C GLY A 57 5.79 9.87 9.71
N GLU A 58 5.54 10.10 10.99
CA GLU A 58 6.18 9.28 12.01
C GLU A 58 5.55 7.90 12.06
N SER A 59 4.26 7.79 11.86
CA SER A 59 3.62 6.49 11.78
C SER A 59 2.50 6.54 10.75
N PHE A 60 2.21 5.39 10.18
CA PHE A 60 1.18 5.27 9.16
C PHE A 60 0.17 4.21 9.58
N LYS A 61 -1.06 4.37 9.15
CA LYS A 61 -2.11 3.40 9.39
C LYS A 61 -2.95 3.29 8.12
N LYS A 62 -3.86 2.35 8.07
CA LYS A 62 -4.69 2.16 6.90
C LYS A 62 -5.48 3.44 6.64
N CYS A 63 -5.48 3.89 5.41
CA CYS A 63 -6.23 5.08 5.03
C CYS A 63 -7.72 4.73 5.06
N PRO A 64 -8.55 5.51 5.76
CA PRO A 64 -9.96 5.22 5.83
C PRO A 64 -10.64 5.43 4.49
N ASN A 65 -11.71 4.68 4.22
CA ASN A 65 -12.45 4.81 2.98
C ASN A 65 -13.56 5.85 3.19
N GLU A 66 -13.15 7.07 3.42
CA GLU A 66 -14.05 8.17 3.67
C GLU A 66 -13.45 9.45 3.13
N ASP A 67 -14.20 10.53 3.14
CA ASP A 67 -13.72 11.80 2.62
C ASP A 67 -12.69 12.38 3.57
N ILE A 68 -11.44 12.48 3.11
CA ILE A 68 -10.36 13.03 3.90
C ILE A 68 -9.95 14.42 3.41
N SER A 69 -10.79 15.05 2.58
CA SER A 69 -10.42 16.34 2.01
C SER A 69 -10.25 17.43 3.07
N ALA A 70 -10.93 17.30 4.20
CA ALA A 70 -10.81 18.28 5.26
C ALA A 70 -9.58 18.07 6.16
N LYS A 71 -8.93 16.90 6.05
CA LYS A 71 -7.75 16.63 6.89
C LYS A 71 -6.58 17.41 6.33
N GLU A 72 -5.80 18.02 7.24
CA GLU A 72 -4.62 18.75 6.83
C GLU A 72 -3.39 18.06 7.35
N ASN A 73 -2.26 18.34 6.76
CA ASN A 73 -0.97 17.82 7.21
C ASN A 73 -0.92 16.29 7.22
N VAL A 74 -1.63 15.65 6.28
CA VAL A 74 -1.60 14.21 6.17
C VAL A 74 -0.62 13.81 5.06
N LYS A 75 0.02 12.66 5.23
CA LYS A 75 0.86 12.08 4.19
C LYS A 75 0.22 10.78 3.75
N LEU A 76 0.24 10.51 2.46
CA LEU A 76 -0.29 9.28 1.91
C LEU A 76 0.86 8.43 1.36
N ALA A 77 0.71 7.13 1.45
CA ALA A 77 1.72 6.21 0.98
C ALA A 77 1.07 4.87 0.64
N MET A 78 1.79 4.00 -0.05
CA MET A 78 1.28 2.64 -0.29
C MET A 78 2.20 1.65 0.42
N LEU A 79 1.59 0.68 1.08
CA LEU A 79 2.36 -0.36 1.78
C LEU A 79 2.98 -1.28 0.74
N LYS A 80 4.28 -1.51 0.84
CA LYS A 80 5.03 -2.30 -0.11
C LYS A 80 5.27 -3.74 0.37
N ASP A 81 4.63 -4.16 1.45
CA ASP A 81 4.83 -5.47 2.00
C ASP A 81 3.56 -5.86 2.74
N HIS A 82 3.48 -7.10 3.20
CA HIS A 82 2.38 -7.53 4.03
C HIS A 82 2.76 -7.24 5.47
N ALA A 83 1.93 -6.50 6.19
CA ALA A 83 2.19 -6.16 7.57
C ALA A 83 1.30 -7.05 8.45
N LEU A 84 1.90 -8.06 9.06
CA LEU A 84 1.16 -9.00 9.89
C LEU A 84 1.12 -8.57 11.36
N SER A 85 1.92 -7.60 11.72
CA SER A 85 1.93 -7.03 13.05
C SER A 85 2.43 -5.60 12.94
N SER A 86 2.20 -4.79 13.96
CA SER A 86 2.72 -3.41 13.95
C SER A 86 4.24 -3.47 13.93
N GLY A 87 4.86 -2.62 13.16
CA GLY A 87 6.31 -2.63 13.00
C GLY A 87 6.77 -1.71 11.89
N ILE A 88 7.98 -1.95 11.41
CA ILE A 88 8.61 -1.12 10.38
C ILE A 88 8.53 -1.86 9.04
N TYR A 89 7.99 -1.20 8.04
CA TYR A 89 7.82 -1.81 6.73
C TYR A 89 8.13 -0.80 5.63
N GLY A 90 8.39 -1.29 4.43
CA GLY A 90 8.62 -0.42 3.28
C GLY A 90 7.33 0.21 2.80
N ILE A 91 7.37 1.48 2.47
CA ILE A 91 6.23 2.20 1.92
C ILE A 91 6.68 3.05 0.75
N LEU A 92 5.76 3.29 -0.19
CA LEU A 92 6.01 4.13 -1.34
C LEU A 92 5.38 5.49 -1.09
N LEU A 93 6.19 6.54 -1.12
CA LEU A 93 5.71 7.91 -0.90
C LEU A 93 5.56 8.70 -2.19
N ALA A 94 6.29 8.36 -3.22
CA ALA A 94 6.17 9.05 -4.49
C ALA A 94 6.30 8.05 -5.63
N GLY A 95 5.47 8.19 -6.64
CA GLY A 95 5.48 7.29 -7.78
C GLY A 95 4.09 7.10 -8.34
N GLU A 96 3.91 6.03 -9.10
CA GLU A 96 2.63 5.76 -9.73
C GLU A 96 2.19 4.36 -9.35
N ILE A 97 0.97 4.24 -8.85
CA ILE A 97 0.44 2.97 -8.36
C ILE A 97 -0.96 2.73 -8.90
N ASN A 98 -1.36 1.46 -8.90
CA ASN A 98 -2.69 1.06 -9.35
C ASN A 98 -3.46 0.57 -8.15
N LEU A 99 -4.52 1.27 -7.79
CA LEU A 99 -5.39 0.86 -6.69
C LEU A 99 -6.84 1.04 -7.11
N LYS A 100 -7.71 0.17 -6.60
CA LYS A 100 -9.12 0.26 -6.88
C LYS A 100 -9.84 0.56 -5.58
N GLY A 101 -10.99 1.13 -5.68
CA GLY A 101 -11.84 1.36 -4.51
C GLY A 101 -11.34 2.43 -3.58
N VAL A 102 -10.48 3.31 -4.08
CA VAL A 102 -9.92 4.38 -3.26
C VAL A 102 -10.84 5.60 -3.35
N HIS A 103 -11.10 6.25 -2.24
CA HIS A 103 -11.96 7.42 -2.21
C HIS A 103 -11.31 8.56 -3.02
N VAL A 104 -12.15 9.31 -3.73
CA VAL A 104 -11.67 10.40 -4.58
C VAL A 104 -10.83 11.41 -3.85
N SER A 105 -11.19 11.74 -2.61
CA SER A 105 -10.43 12.75 -1.86
C SER A 105 -9.01 12.26 -1.56
N ALA A 106 -8.83 10.95 -1.36
CA ALA A 106 -7.50 10.39 -1.15
C ALA A 106 -6.68 10.49 -2.44
N VAL A 107 -7.30 10.26 -3.58
CA VAL A 107 -6.61 10.38 -4.87
C VAL A 107 -6.13 11.81 -5.07
N LYS A 108 -6.99 12.80 -4.77
CA LYS A 108 -6.60 14.19 -4.95
C LYS A 108 -5.44 14.57 -4.03
N LYS A 109 -5.49 14.14 -2.77
CA LYS A 109 -4.42 14.47 -1.85
C LYS A 109 -3.12 13.79 -2.25
N ALA A 110 -3.21 12.56 -2.77
CA ALA A 110 -2.03 11.83 -3.21
C ALA A 110 -1.34 12.58 -4.37
N PHE A 111 -2.13 13.10 -5.31
CA PHE A 111 -1.57 13.83 -6.42
C PHE A 111 -0.78 15.05 -5.92
N MET A 112 -1.28 15.71 -4.90
CA MET A 112 -0.60 16.88 -4.36
C MET A 112 0.71 16.50 -3.67
N GLN A 113 0.93 15.21 -3.42
CA GLN A 113 2.11 14.71 -2.72
C GLN A 113 2.98 13.83 -3.61
N ASN A 114 2.83 13.98 -4.93
CA ASN A 114 3.61 13.23 -5.91
C ASN A 114 3.36 11.72 -5.92
N LEU A 115 2.21 11.30 -5.43
CA LEU A 115 1.80 9.91 -5.49
C LEU A 115 0.59 9.81 -6.39
N ILE A 116 0.78 9.26 -7.57
CA ILE A 116 -0.28 9.15 -8.57
C ILE A 116 -0.99 7.84 -8.40
N ILE A 117 -2.29 7.90 -8.17
CA ILE A 117 -3.09 6.69 -7.99
C ILE A 117 -3.99 6.50 -9.21
N ASN A 118 -3.79 5.37 -9.89
CA ASN A 118 -4.62 5.00 -11.00
C ASN A 118 -5.68 4.04 -10.47
N THR A 119 -6.93 4.35 -10.70
CA THR A 119 -8.03 3.53 -10.19
C THR A 119 -8.64 2.63 -11.26
N LYS A 120 -8.15 2.73 -12.48
CA LYS A 120 -8.68 1.91 -13.55
C LYS A 120 -8.14 0.50 -13.42
N GLU A 121 -8.87 -0.42 -13.98
CA GLU A 121 -8.45 -1.80 -13.96
C GLU A 121 -7.38 -2.12 -14.92
#